data_ada5b33a84a3d4c3b0d6fba612edd15c
#
_entry.id   ada5b33a84a3d4c3b0d6fba612edd15c
#
_cell.length_a   1.000
_cell.length_b   1.000
_cell.length_c   1.000
_cell.angle_alpha   90.00
_cell.angle_beta   90.00
_cell.angle_gamma   90.00
#
_symmetry.space_group_name_H-M   'P 1'
#
loop_
_entity.id
_entity.type
_entity.pdbx_description
1 polymer ?
#
loop_
_entity_poly.entity_id
_entity_poly.type
_entity_poly.pdbx_seq_one_letter_code
_entity_poly.pdbx_strand_id
1 'polypeptide(L)'
;MLPRVVAMMPVRNEENRYLAQVLSRLAPLVDVIVAYDDRSSDATVEVCRASSKVDVHLGASPLLPVDEAVLREKLWRLALLHEPEWILALDADEELEERAVGELPRLMDQSDYDVIACRIFDFWKSETHVRVDGPWNPWNRFSPIAVRVVAGMPATWPSRRIHCGRFPQAYLDRSTFYSHLRVRHYGWARQDDHLRKYLFYRERDLALAGEVRQHTESILSARVALEPWLDAKPAPWLAGSGEG
;
A
#
# COMPACT_ATOMS: atom_id res chain seq x y z
N MET A 1 -18.31 -0.07 20.20
CA MET A 1 -18.60 -0.39 18.77
C MET A 1 -17.26 -0.28 18.09
N LEU A 2 -16.87 -1.24 17.23
CA LEU A 2 -15.61 -1.11 16.48
C LEU A 2 -15.67 0.10 15.54
N PRO A 3 -14.54 0.78 15.31
CA PRO A 3 -14.51 1.94 14.45
C PRO A 3 -14.81 1.57 13.00
N ARG A 4 -15.49 2.45 12.27
CA ARG A 4 -15.77 2.29 10.84
C ARG A 4 -14.51 2.44 10.02
N VAL A 5 -14.15 1.39 9.28
CA VAL A 5 -12.92 1.34 8.46
C VAL A 5 -13.28 1.31 6.98
N VAL A 6 -12.72 2.24 6.22
CA VAL A 6 -12.85 2.27 4.76
C VAL A 6 -11.47 2.09 4.14
N ALA A 7 -11.34 1.12 3.23
CA ALA A 7 -10.13 1.00 2.42
C ALA A 7 -10.21 1.87 1.18
N MET A 8 -9.07 2.41 0.73
CA MET A 8 -8.93 3.07 -0.56
C MET A 8 -7.84 2.41 -1.39
N MET A 9 -8.15 2.12 -2.66
CA MET A 9 -7.29 1.33 -3.54
C MET A 9 -7.34 1.86 -4.99
N PRO A 10 -6.22 2.29 -5.58
CA PRO A 10 -6.15 2.53 -7.01
C PRO A 10 -6.01 1.20 -7.73
N VAL A 11 -6.71 1.02 -8.84
CA VAL A 11 -6.61 -0.19 -9.68
C VAL A 11 -6.39 0.18 -11.14
N ARG A 12 -5.57 -0.61 -11.85
CA ARG A 12 -5.40 -0.46 -13.29
C ARG A 12 -4.77 -1.71 -13.91
N ASN A 13 -5.53 -2.39 -14.78
CA ASN A 13 -5.10 -3.59 -15.50
C ASN A 13 -4.61 -4.71 -14.58
N GLU A 14 -5.47 -5.09 -13.62
CA GLU A 14 -5.19 -6.06 -12.57
C GLU A 14 -6.00 -7.37 -12.69
N GLU A 15 -6.72 -7.59 -13.82
CA GLU A 15 -7.59 -8.77 -14.04
C GLU A 15 -6.89 -10.10 -13.73
N ASN A 16 -5.72 -10.30 -14.30
CA ASN A 16 -4.97 -11.56 -14.17
C ASN A 16 -3.76 -11.44 -13.21
N ARG A 17 -3.90 -10.58 -12.19
CA ARG A 17 -2.84 -10.32 -11.23
C ARG A 17 -3.28 -10.71 -9.82
N TYR A 18 -3.06 -9.84 -8.86
CA TYR A 18 -3.30 -10.13 -7.43
C TYR A 18 -4.60 -9.54 -6.88
N LEU A 19 -5.29 -8.69 -7.65
CA LEU A 19 -6.44 -7.92 -7.18
C LEU A 19 -7.53 -8.79 -6.52
N ALA A 20 -7.92 -9.91 -7.15
CA ALA A 20 -8.97 -10.77 -6.60
C ALA A 20 -8.58 -11.34 -5.22
N GLN A 21 -7.33 -11.78 -5.07
CA GLN A 21 -6.79 -12.25 -3.80
C GLN A 21 -6.73 -11.12 -2.77
N VAL A 22 -6.22 -9.95 -3.15
CA VAL A 22 -6.12 -8.77 -2.28
C VAL A 22 -7.49 -8.35 -1.77
N LEU A 23 -8.50 -8.25 -2.64
CA LEU A 23 -9.87 -7.91 -2.26
C LEU A 23 -10.46 -8.93 -1.29
N SER A 24 -10.24 -10.22 -1.53
CA SER A 24 -10.70 -11.29 -0.63
C SER A 24 -10.08 -11.20 0.76
N ARG A 25 -8.79 -10.87 0.85
CA ARG A 25 -8.06 -10.72 2.13
C ARG A 25 -8.38 -9.41 2.83
N LEU A 26 -8.70 -8.35 2.09
CA LEU A 26 -9.02 -7.04 2.63
C LEU A 26 -10.47 -6.96 3.15
N ALA A 27 -11.41 -7.64 2.50
CA ALA A 27 -12.83 -7.58 2.82
C ALA A 27 -13.19 -7.86 4.30
N PRO A 28 -12.58 -8.82 5.03
CA PRO A 28 -12.87 -9.02 6.45
C PRO A 28 -12.32 -7.91 7.37
N LEU A 29 -11.41 -7.06 6.89
CA LEU A 29 -10.75 -6.01 7.67
C LEU A 29 -11.46 -4.66 7.64
N VAL A 30 -12.40 -4.46 6.71
CA VAL A 30 -12.99 -3.15 6.42
C VAL A 30 -14.50 -3.24 6.18
N ASP A 31 -15.19 -2.12 6.33
CA ASP A 31 -16.62 -2.01 6.03
C ASP A 31 -16.87 -1.82 4.52
N VAL A 32 -16.03 -1.00 3.88
CA VAL A 32 -16.12 -0.69 2.45
C VAL A 32 -14.71 -0.62 1.85
N ILE A 33 -14.57 -1.04 0.60
CA ILE A 33 -13.37 -0.86 -0.22
C ILE A 33 -13.73 0.11 -1.34
N VAL A 34 -13.19 1.31 -1.32
CA VAL A 34 -13.31 2.27 -2.41
C VAL A 34 -12.21 2.00 -3.42
N ALA A 35 -12.56 1.47 -4.58
CA ALA A 35 -11.65 1.21 -5.67
C ALA A 35 -11.79 2.29 -6.75
N TYR A 36 -10.71 2.95 -7.13
CA TYR A 36 -10.69 3.87 -8.26
C TYR A 36 -9.97 3.22 -9.43
N ASP A 37 -10.76 2.92 -10.48
CA ASP A 37 -10.23 2.38 -11.73
C ASP A 37 -9.61 3.50 -12.58
N ASP A 38 -8.30 3.50 -12.68
CA ASP A 38 -7.52 4.48 -13.44
C ASP A 38 -7.48 4.12 -14.94
N ARG A 39 -8.66 3.83 -15.52
CA ARG A 39 -8.87 3.54 -16.93
C ARG A 39 -8.26 2.19 -17.36
N SER A 40 -8.68 1.12 -16.72
CA SER A 40 -8.35 -0.25 -17.16
C SER A 40 -8.89 -0.55 -18.55
N SER A 41 -8.17 -1.39 -19.26
CA SER A 41 -8.56 -1.91 -20.59
C SER A 41 -8.86 -3.42 -20.59
N ASP A 42 -8.79 -4.04 -19.42
CA ASP A 42 -9.09 -5.45 -19.15
C ASP A 42 -10.30 -5.58 -18.21
N ALA A 43 -10.59 -6.77 -17.69
CA ALA A 43 -11.73 -7.03 -16.81
C ALA A 43 -11.46 -6.65 -15.32
N THR A 44 -10.57 -5.71 -15.01
CA THR A 44 -10.30 -5.24 -13.65
C THR A 44 -11.57 -4.77 -12.93
N VAL A 45 -12.43 -4.03 -13.62
CA VAL A 45 -13.68 -3.48 -13.06
C VAL A 45 -14.64 -4.60 -12.66
N GLU A 46 -14.73 -5.65 -13.47
CA GLU A 46 -15.54 -6.84 -13.23
C GLU A 46 -15.02 -7.59 -11.98
N VAL A 47 -13.70 -7.71 -11.84
CA VAL A 47 -13.07 -8.28 -10.62
C VAL A 47 -13.46 -7.47 -9.39
N CYS A 48 -13.42 -6.14 -9.45
CA CYS A 48 -13.87 -5.27 -8.36
C CYS A 48 -15.35 -5.52 -8.01
N ARG A 49 -16.22 -5.54 -9.00
CA ARG A 49 -17.67 -5.70 -8.84
C ARG A 49 -18.08 -7.08 -8.33
N ALA A 50 -17.23 -8.08 -8.41
CA ALA A 50 -17.49 -9.40 -7.85
C ALA A 50 -17.57 -9.42 -6.32
N SER A 51 -17.03 -8.41 -5.62
CA SER A 51 -17.13 -8.24 -4.18
C SER A 51 -18.20 -7.21 -3.81
N SER A 52 -19.16 -7.59 -2.97
CA SER A 52 -20.22 -6.68 -2.47
C SER A 52 -19.70 -5.55 -1.56
N LYS A 53 -18.47 -5.65 -1.07
CA LYS A 53 -17.83 -4.60 -0.26
C LYS A 53 -17.11 -3.55 -1.09
N VAL A 54 -16.98 -3.75 -2.40
CA VAL A 54 -16.26 -2.81 -3.27
C VAL A 54 -17.21 -1.80 -3.90
N ASP A 55 -16.98 -0.53 -3.60
CA ASP A 55 -17.52 0.61 -4.31
C ASP A 55 -16.51 1.06 -5.36
N VAL A 56 -16.79 0.76 -6.65
CA VAL A 56 -15.87 1.00 -7.76
C VAL A 56 -16.22 2.27 -8.53
N HIS A 57 -15.27 3.17 -8.65
CA HIS A 57 -15.36 4.44 -9.37
C HIS A 57 -14.48 4.43 -10.62
N LEU A 58 -15.04 4.84 -11.74
CA LEU A 58 -14.35 4.79 -13.04
C LEU A 58 -13.69 6.13 -13.37
N GLY A 59 -12.41 6.11 -13.67
CA GLY A 59 -11.66 7.26 -14.15
C GLY A 59 -12.04 7.64 -15.59
N ALA A 60 -12.19 8.93 -15.85
CA ALA A 60 -12.43 9.43 -17.22
C ALA A 60 -11.16 9.37 -18.10
N SER A 61 -9.99 9.52 -17.49
CA SER A 61 -8.67 9.45 -18.13
C SER A 61 -7.64 8.90 -17.13
N PRO A 62 -6.53 8.29 -17.61
CA PRO A 62 -5.47 7.81 -16.73
C PRO A 62 -4.82 8.97 -15.97
N LEU A 63 -4.76 8.84 -14.65
CA LEU A 63 -4.15 9.84 -13.76
C LEU A 63 -2.74 9.42 -13.30
N LEU A 64 -2.55 8.15 -12.93
CA LEU A 64 -1.27 7.66 -12.41
C LEU A 64 -0.06 7.99 -13.32
N PRO A 65 -0.16 7.90 -14.67
CA PRO A 65 0.95 8.29 -15.53
C PRO A 65 1.24 9.79 -15.55
N VAL A 66 0.31 10.62 -15.06
CA VAL A 66 0.36 12.09 -15.15
C VAL A 66 0.68 12.72 -13.81
N ASP A 67 -0.11 12.41 -12.78
CA ASP A 67 0.01 12.96 -11.44
C ASP A 67 -0.64 12.03 -10.40
N GLU A 68 0.18 11.32 -9.64
CA GLU A 68 -0.29 10.41 -8.58
C GLU A 68 -1.03 11.17 -7.47
N ALA A 69 -0.66 12.42 -7.17
CA ALA A 69 -1.29 13.20 -6.12
C ALA A 69 -2.77 13.45 -6.42
N VAL A 70 -3.11 13.75 -7.67
CA VAL A 70 -4.52 13.92 -8.11
C VAL A 70 -5.32 12.62 -7.94
N LEU A 71 -4.71 11.47 -8.24
CA LEU A 71 -5.34 10.15 -8.04
C LEU A 71 -5.61 9.90 -6.55
N ARG A 72 -4.61 10.12 -5.69
CA ARG A 72 -4.73 9.92 -4.23
C ARG A 72 -5.76 10.88 -3.61
N GLU A 73 -5.79 12.13 -4.05
CA GLU A 73 -6.81 13.11 -3.61
C GLU A 73 -8.23 12.67 -3.97
N LYS A 74 -8.45 12.18 -5.19
CA LYS A 74 -9.76 11.65 -5.61
C LYS A 74 -10.17 10.45 -4.77
N LEU A 75 -9.30 9.47 -4.59
CA LEU A 75 -9.55 8.31 -3.74
C LEU A 75 -9.91 8.71 -2.31
N TRP A 76 -9.15 9.63 -1.73
CA TRP A 76 -9.40 10.15 -0.39
C TRP A 76 -10.81 10.78 -0.28
N ARG A 77 -11.18 11.65 -1.22
CA ARG A 77 -12.51 12.27 -1.24
C ARG A 77 -13.63 11.24 -1.35
N LEU A 78 -13.46 10.24 -2.20
CA LEU A 78 -14.43 9.15 -2.35
C LEU A 78 -14.55 8.31 -1.08
N ALA A 79 -13.43 7.99 -0.43
CA ALA A 79 -13.44 7.27 0.83
C ALA A 79 -14.17 8.03 1.94
N LEU A 80 -14.01 9.35 2.01
CA LEU A 80 -14.70 10.21 3.00
C LEU A 80 -16.23 10.22 2.83
N LEU A 81 -16.78 9.91 1.65
CA LEU A 81 -18.23 9.80 1.44
C LEU A 81 -18.86 8.66 2.26
N HIS A 82 -18.07 7.69 2.68
CA HIS A 82 -18.49 6.58 3.53
C HIS A 82 -18.35 6.86 5.03
N GLU A 83 -18.04 8.10 5.44
CA GLU A 83 -17.93 8.54 6.83
C GLU A 83 -17.01 7.64 7.69
N PRO A 84 -15.76 7.37 7.25
CA PRO A 84 -14.84 6.51 7.99
C PRO A 84 -14.32 7.16 9.27
N GLU A 85 -14.08 6.34 10.30
CA GLU A 85 -13.21 6.71 11.41
C GLU A 85 -11.74 6.45 11.06
N TRP A 86 -11.49 5.39 10.28
CA TRP A 86 -10.16 5.06 9.77
C TRP A 86 -10.17 4.83 8.26
N ILE A 87 -9.15 5.33 7.58
CA ILE A 87 -8.89 4.99 6.18
C ILE A 87 -7.65 4.11 6.11
N LEU A 88 -7.81 2.91 5.51
CA LEU A 88 -6.73 1.99 5.18
C LEU A 88 -6.37 2.14 3.70
N ALA A 89 -5.10 2.32 3.37
CA ALA A 89 -4.65 2.46 1.98
C ALA A 89 -3.69 1.34 1.60
N LEU A 90 -4.11 0.50 0.65
CA LEU A 90 -3.30 -0.55 0.03
C LEU A 90 -3.39 -0.44 -1.48
N ASP A 91 -2.33 -0.83 -2.17
CA ASP A 91 -2.35 -0.96 -3.62
C ASP A 91 -2.92 -2.33 -4.04
N ALA A 92 -3.31 -2.48 -5.31
CA ALA A 92 -3.98 -3.68 -5.83
C ALA A 92 -3.16 -4.97 -5.77
N ASP A 93 -1.87 -4.85 -5.49
CA ASP A 93 -0.89 -5.93 -5.34
C ASP A 93 -0.31 -6.02 -3.91
N GLU A 94 -1.04 -5.45 -2.92
CA GLU A 94 -0.64 -5.45 -1.51
C GLU A 94 -1.69 -6.10 -0.62
N GLU A 95 -1.26 -6.95 0.29
CA GLU A 95 -2.13 -7.56 1.31
C GLU A 95 -1.48 -7.55 2.69
N LEU A 96 -2.29 -7.37 3.71
CA LEU A 96 -1.86 -7.61 5.09
C LEU A 96 -1.75 -9.10 5.36
N GLU A 97 -0.78 -9.52 6.18
CA GLU A 97 -0.66 -10.91 6.62
C GLU A 97 -1.90 -11.35 7.42
N GLU A 98 -2.14 -12.65 7.47
CA GLU A 98 -3.40 -13.24 7.96
C GLU A 98 -3.79 -12.81 9.38
N ARG A 99 -2.82 -12.67 10.29
CA ARG A 99 -3.09 -12.23 11.67
C ARG A 99 -3.66 -10.82 11.78
N ALA A 100 -3.60 -10.01 10.72
CA ALA A 100 -4.20 -8.69 10.70
C ALA A 100 -5.73 -8.72 10.97
N VAL A 101 -6.41 -9.81 10.61
CA VAL A 101 -7.86 -9.99 10.87
C VAL A 101 -8.18 -9.87 12.37
N GLY A 102 -7.31 -10.40 13.23
CA GLY A 102 -7.52 -10.33 14.69
C GLY A 102 -6.87 -9.12 15.36
N GLU A 103 -5.83 -8.54 14.75
CA GLU A 103 -5.01 -7.51 15.39
C GLU A 103 -5.38 -6.09 14.95
N LEU A 104 -5.64 -5.86 13.64
CA LEU A 104 -5.90 -4.53 13.11
C LEU A 104 -7.11 -3.83 13.76
N PRO A 105 -8.26 -4.50 14.00
CA PRO A 105 -9.37 -3.87 14.69
C PRO A 105 -9.01 -3.39 16.10
N ARG A 106 -8.17 -4.14 16.83
CA ARG A 106 -7.70 -3.74 18.17
C ARG A 106 -6.77 -2.54 18.10
N LEU A 107 -5.90 -2.47 17.08
CA LEU A 107 -5.03 -1.33 16.86
C LEU A 107 -5.81 -0.07 16.48
N MET A 108 -7.00 -0.20 15.92
CA MET A 108 -7.85 0.94 15.55
C MET A 108 -8.81 1.36 16.69
N ASP A 109 -9.15 0.47 17.62
CA ASP A 109 -10.03 0.74 18.76
C ASP A 109 -9.25 1.37 19.94
N GLN A 110 -8.70 2.57 19.72
CA GLN A 110 -7.92 3.32 20.71
C GLN A 110 -7.85 4.81 20.33
N SER A 111 -7.25 5.67 21.21
CA SER A 111 -7.14 7.12 21.03
C SER A 111 -5.72 7.67 21.10
N ASP A 112 -4.70 6.83 21.28
CA ASP A 112 -3.33 7.26 21.58
C ASP A 112 -2.53 7.68 20.36
N TYR A 113 -2.95 7.19 19.17
CA TYR A 113 -2.31 7.50 17.91
C TYR A 113 -3.33 7.59 16.76
N ASP A 114 -2.93 8.29 15.71
CA ASP A 114 -3.75 8.54 14.53
C ASP A 114 -3.22 7.87 13.27
N VAL A 115 -2.02 7.28 13.31
CA VAL A 115 -1.39 6.62 12.18
C VAL A 115 -0.92 5.23 12.59
N ILE A 116 -1.20 4.24 11.74
CA ILE A 116 -0.62 2.90 11.85
C ILE A 116 0.33 2.72 10.67
N ALA A 117 1.60 2.44 10.99
CA ALA A 117 2.64 2.17 10.00
C ALA A 117 3.12 0.72 10.10
N CYS A 118 3.26 0.07 8.94
CA CYS A 118 3.73 -1.31 8.81
C CYS A 118 4.96 -1.39 7.91
N ARG A 119 5.66 -2.51 7.97
CA ARG A 119 6.70 -2.83 7.01
C ARG A 119 6.11 -3.49 5.79
N ILE A 120 6.61 -3.08 4.60
CA ILE A 120 6.21 -3.63 3.32
C ILE A 120 7.33 -4.55 2.84
N PHE A 121 6.97 -5.77 2.50
CA PHE A 121 7.86 -6.83 2.06
C PHE A 121 7.67 -7.08 0.57
N ASP A 122 8.65 -6.72 -0.23
CA ASP A 122 8.63 -6.86 -1.68
C ASP A 122 8.94 -8.30 -2.09
N PHE A 123 7.94 -9.04 -2.56
CA PHE A 123 8.12 -10.37 -3.13
C PHE A 123 8.88 -10.24 -4.46
N TRP A 124 9.97 -11.00 -4.61
CA TRP A 124 10.92 -10.75 -5.67
C TRP A 124 11.09 -11.95 -6.60
N LYS A 125 10.61 -11.83 -7.84
CA LYS A 125 10.60 -12.91 -8.86
C LYS A 125 10.04 -14.24 -8.34
N SER A 126 9.21 -14.17 -7.31
CA SER A 126 8.67 -15.30 -6.56
C SER A 126 7.53 -14.82 -5.67
N GLU A 127 6.59 -15.70 -5.39
CA GLU A 127 5.52 -15.49 -4.39
C GLU A 127 5.89 -16.08 -3.02
N THR A 128 7.12 -16.53 -2.84
CA THR A 128 7.60 -17.18 -1.62
C THR A 128 8.86 -16.57 -1.02
N HIS A 129 9.53 -15.67 -1.75
CA HIS A 129 10.75 -15.00 -1.29
C HIS A 129 10.64 -13.50 -1.41
N VAL A 130 11.16 -12.82 -0.42
CA VAL A 130 11.18 -11.35 -0.34
C VAL A 130 12.60 -10.83 -0.47
N ARG A 131 12.78 -9.66 -1.06
CA ARG A 131 14.06 -8.99 -1.18
C ARG A 131 14.39 -8.24 0.09
N VAL A 132 15.64 -8.39 0.58
CA VAL A 132 16.07 -7.86 1.89
C VAL A 132 17.40 -7.09 1.84
N ASP A 133 17.81 -6.62 0.65
CA ASP A 133 19.07 -5.87 0.49
C ASP A 133 18.86 -4.41 0.10
N GLY A 134 19.79 -3.56 0.46
CA GLY A 134 19.84 -2.15 0.07
C GLY A 134 18.53 -1.41 0.36
N PRO A 135 17.99 -0.66 -0.63
CA PRO A 135 16.75 0.10 -0.48
C PRO A 135 15.50 -0.77 -0.37
N TRP A 136 15.60 -2.08 -0.63
CA TRP A 136 14.52 -3.05 -0.56
C TRP A 136 14.44 -3.76 0.79
N ASN A 137 15.37 -3.46 1.71
CA ASN A 137 15.34 -4.05 3.04
C ASN A 137 14.12 -3.52 3.83
N PRO A 138 13.11 -4.37 4.10
CA PRO A 138 11.88 -3.95 4.78
C PRO A 138 12.13 -3.53 6.23
N TRP A 139 13.25 -3.97 6.82
CA TRP A 139 13.57 -3.65 8.20
C TRP A 139 14.00 -2.19 8.40
N ASN A 140 14.39 -1.50 7.34
CA ASN A 140 14.91 -0.13 7.43
C ASN A 140 13.83 0.95 7.51
N ARG A 141 12.57 0.61 7.15
CA ARG A 141 11.50 1.62 7.11
C ARG A 141 10.13 1.07 7.45
N PHE A 142 9.30 1.95 7.98
CA PHE A 142 7.86 1.77 8.08
C PHE A 142 7.14 2.64 7.05
N SER A 143 6.00 2.19 6.61
CA SER A 143 5.12 2.94 5.70
C SER A 143 3.73 3.06 6.35
N PRO A 144 3.17 4.26 6.44
CA PRO A 144 1.79 4.44 6.87
C PRO A 144 0.85 3.63 5.99
N ILE A 145 -0.02 2.83 6.61
CA ILE A 145 -1.04 2.03 5.92
C ILE A 145 -2.46 2.41 6.33
N ALA A 146 -2.63 2.99 7.51
CA ALA A 146 -3.92 3.45 7.98
C ALA A 146 -3.79 4.76 8.76
N VAL A 147 -4.82 5.61 8.64
CA VAL A 147 -4.91 6.87 9.38
C VAL A 147 -6.30 7.04 9.95
N ARG A 148 -6.40 7.62 11.17
CA ARG A 148 -7.65 8.08 11.77
C ARG A 148 -8.07 9.37 11.09
N VAL A 149 -9.30 9.45 10.63
CA VAL A 149 -9.84 10.66 10.00
C VAL A 149 -10.04 11.74 11.04
N VAL A 150 -9.44 12.91 10.79
CA VAL A 150 -9.56 14.09 11.66
C VAL A 150 -10.29 15.19 10.89
N ALA A 151 -11.42 15.62 11.45
CA ALA A 151 -12.24 16.66 10.84
C ALA A 151 -11.45 17.98 10.66
N GLY A 152 -11.58 18.61 9.49
CA GLY A 152 -10.91 19.88 9.17
C GLY A 152 -9.41 19.77 8.85
N MET A 153 -8.83 18.58 8.86
CA MET A 153 -7.42 18.41 8.51
C MET A 153 -7.20 18.62 7.00
N PRO A 154 -6.16 19.38 6.60
CA PRO A 154 -5.84 19.57 5.18
C PRO A 154 -5.54 18.25 4.47
N ALA A 155 -6.19 18.03 3.34
CA ALA A 155 -6.01 16.85 2.51
C ALA A 155 -5.21 17.20 1.25
N THR A 156 -3.91 17.50 1.43
CA THR A 156 -2.99 17.87 0.35
C THR A 156 -1.84 16.89 0.25
N TRP A 157 -1.40 16.63 -0.98
CA TRP A 157 -0.22 15.82 -1.28
C TRP A 157 0.89 16.67 -1.90
N PRO A 158 2.17 16.27 -1.76
CA PRO A 158 3.24 16.87 -2.52
C PRO A 158 2.96 16.73 -4.02
N SER A 159 3.13 17.82 -4.79
CA SER A 159 3.02 17.75 -6.25
C SER A 159 4.18 16.92 -6.80
N ARG A 160 3.92 15.64 -7.06
CA ARG A 160 4.87 14.69 -7.63
C ARG A 160 4.14 13.77 -8.61
N ARG A 161 4.79 13.45 -9.73
CA ARG A 161 4.25 12.52 -10.72
C ARG A 161 4.05 11.12 -10.14
N ILE A 162 4.98 10.70 -9.29
CA ILE A 162 4.97 9.42 -8.57
C ILE A 162 5.58 9.61 -7.17
N HIS A 163 5.33 8.67 -6.26
CA HIS A 163 5.84 8.67 -4.89
C HIS A 163 5.37 9.86 -4.04
N CYS A 164 4.13 10.32 -4.26
CA CYS A 164 3.54 11.39 -3.45
C CYS A 164 3.10 10.92 -2.04
N GLY A 165 3.11 9.60 -1.79
CA GLY A 165 2.60 9.01 -0.55
C GLY A 165 1.11 8.66 -0.60
N ARG A 166 0.68 7.76 0.30
CA ARG A 166 -0.70 7.23 0.33
C ARG A 166 -1.69 8.20 0.95
N PHE A 167 -1.25 8.97 1.93
CA PHE A 167 -2.08 9.86 2.76
C PHE A 167 -1.69 11.32 2.58
N PRO A 168 -2.59 12.26 2.94
CA PRO A 168 -2.27 13.69 2.95
C PRO A 168 -1.07 13.99 3.83
N GLN A 169 -0.27 14.96 3.43
CA GLN A 169 0.99 15.31 4.11
C GLN A 169 0.79 15.64 5.60
N ALA A 170 -0.34 16.26 5.94
CA ALA A 170 -0.67 16.62 7.32
C ALA A 170 -0.76 15.42 8.28
N TYR A 171 -0.94 14.21 7.78
CA TYR A 171 -0.95 12.99 8.60
C TYR A 171 0.44 12.45 8.93
N LEU A 172 1.50 12.86 8.19
CA LEU A 172 2.86 12.36 8.41
C LEU A 172 3.47 12.85 9.74
N ASP A 173 2.93 13.96 10.30
CA ASP A 173 3.37 14.54 11.56
C ASP A 173 2.51 14.10 12.75
N ARG A 174 1.55 13.18 12.54
CA ARG A 174 0.67 12.68 13.60
C ARG A 174 1.31 11.54 14.40
N SER A 175 0.79 11.34 15.63
CA SER A 175 1.22 10.22 16.47
C SER A 175 1.07 8.90 15.71
N THR A 176 2.17 8.13 15.62
CA THR A 176 2.26 6.94 14.79
C THR A 176 2.57 5.71 15.64
N PHE A 177 1.75 4.67 15.47
CA PHE A 177 2.04 3.34 15.99
C PHE A 177 2.79 2.52 14.93
N TYR A 178 3.99 2.08 15.25
CA TYR A 178 4.82 1.22 14.40
C TYR A 178 4.48 -0.24 14.66
N SER A 179 3.58 -0.76 13.85
CA SER A 179 3.04 -2.10 14.03
C SER A 179 4.03 -3.19 13.58
N HIS A 180 3.97 -4.33 14.25
CA HIS A 180 4.64 -5.56 13.82
C HIS A 180 3.88 -6.32 12.72
N LEU A 181 2.66 -5.89 12.37
CA LEU A 181 1.97 -6.38 11.17
C LEU A 181 2.79 -6.09 9.92
N ARG A 182 2.74 -7.00 8.96
CA ARG A 182 3.50 -6.91 7.72
C ARG A 182 2.56 -6.85 6.52
N VAL A 183 2.97 -6.08 5.53
CA VAL A 183 2.30 -6.01 4.22
C VAL A 183 3.11 -6.83 3.23
N ARG A 184 2.46 -7.76 2.53
CA ARG A 184 3.00 -8.47 1.37
C ARG A 184 2.77 -7.60 0.14
N HIS A 185 3.82 -7.32 -0.62
CA HIS A 185 3.73 -6.58 -1.86
C HIS A 185 4.21 -7.44 -3.03
N TYR A 186 3.28 -7.81 -3.89
CA TYR A 186 3.52 -8.70 -5.02
C TYR A 186 3.95 -7.98 -6.29
N GLY A 187 4.10 -6.67 -6.25
CA GLY A 187 4.43 -5.85 -7.40
C GLY A 187 5.73 -6.24 -8.11
N TRP A 188 6.59 -7.03 -7.45
CA TRP A 188 7.87 -7.51 -7.97
C TRP A 188 7.95 -9.04 -8.05
N ALA A 189 6.84 -9.73 -7.78
CA ALA A 189 6.83 -11.20 -7.77
C ALA A 189 6.96 -11.81 -9.17
N ARG A 190 6.48 -11.12 -10.21
CA ARG A 190 6.57 -11.59 -11.61
C ARG A 190 7.79 -11.02 -12.30
N GLN A 191 8.59 -11.88 -12.90
CA GLN A 191 9.83 -11.48 -13.58
C GLN A 191 9.60 -10.48 -14.72
N ASP A 192 8.52 -10.65 -15.49
CA ASP A 192 8.18 -9.79 -16.64
C ASP A 192 7.86 -8.35 -16.23
N ASP A 193 7.43 -8.13 -14.97
CA ASP A 193 7.14 -6.80 -14.47
C ASP A 193 8.40 -5.96 -14.19
N HIS A 194 9.55 -6.59 -13.94
CA HIS A 194 10.76 -5.87 -13.56
C HIS A 194 11.25 -4.91 -14.63
N LEU A 195 11.38 -5.37 -15.87
CA LEU A 195 11.79 -4.50 -16.98
C LEU A 195 10.76 -3.42 -17.26
N ARG A 196 9.46 -3.77 -17.25
CA ARG A 196 8.37 -2.83 -17.49
C ARG A 196 8.34 -1.73 -16.42
N LYS A 197 8.41 -2.10 -15.13
CA LYS A 197 8.46 -1.14 -14.02
C LYS A 197 9.75 -0.32 -14.03
N TYR A 198 10.90 -0.93 -14.32
CA TYR A 198 12.16 -0.19 -14.48
C TYR A 198 12.06 0.92 -15.55
N LEU A 199 11.54 0.59 -16.73
CA LEU A 199 11.35 1.57 -17.81
C LEU A 199 10.35 2.64 -17.41
N PHE A 200 9.25 2.25 -16.77
CA PHE A 200 8.22 3.18 -16.27
C PHE A 200 8.79 4.18 -15.27
N TYR A 201 9.56 3.73 -14.28
CA TYR A 201 10.18 4.63 -13.29
C TYR A 201 11.28 5.47 -13.92
N ARG A 202 12.16 4.87 -14.71
CA ARG A 202 13.24 5.59 -15.37
C ARG A 202 12.75 6.75 -16.24
N GLU A 203 11.65 6.56 -16.95
CA GLU A 203 11.05 7.60 -17.79
C GLU A 203 10.49 8.77 -16.96
N ARG A 204 10.03 8.51 -15.75
CA ARG A 204 9.38 9.50 -14.88
C ARG A 204 10.32 10.12 -13.85
N ASP A 205 11.33 9.38 -13.45
CA ASP A 205 12.31 9.77 -12.44
C ASP A 205 13.57 10.42 -13.02
N LEU A 206 13.57 10.85 -14.27
CA LEU A 206 14.72 11.49 -14.94
C LEU A 206 15.26 12.71 -14.19
N ALA A 207 14.50 13.30 -13.29
CA ALA A 207 14.89 14.43 -12.46
C ALA A 207 15.34 14.04 -11.04
N LEU A 208 15.27 12.75 -10.67
CA LEU A 208 15.57 12.32 -9.31
C LEU A 208 17.04 11.92 -9.18
N ALA A 209 17.74 12.61 -8.26
CA ALA A 209 19.10 12.30 -7.86
C ALA A 209 19.12 11.43 -6.59
N GLY A 210 20.23 10.76 -6.32
CA GLY A 210 20.49 10.09 -5.05
C GLY A 210 19.74 8.75 -4.86
N GLU A 211 19.05 8.59 -3.74
CA GLU A 211 18.47 7.32 -3.30
C GLU A 211 17.42 6.74 -4.26
N VAL A 212 16.60 7.59 -4.88
CA VAL A 212 15.56 7.13 -5.81
C VAL A 212 16.17 6.56 -7.08
N ARG A 213 17.24 7.17 -7.58
CA ARG A 213 17.98 6.64 -8.73
C ARG A 213 18.60 5.28 -8.40
N GLN A 214 19.24 5.17 -7.23
CA GLN A 214 19.82 3.91 -6.77
C GLN A 214 18.75 2.82 -6.62
N HIS A 215 17.58 3.18 -6.09
CA HIS A 215 16.44 2.27 -5.98
C HIS A 215 16.01 1.76 -7.37
N THR A 216 15.77 2.67 -8.31
CA THR A 216 15.35 2.32 -9.67
C THR A 216 16.40 1.46 -10.41
N GLU A 217 17.67 1.82 -10.34
CA GLU A 217 18.75 1.04 -10.98
C GLU A 217 18.88 -0.37 -10.38
N SER A 218 18.63 -0.52 -9.08
CA SER A 218 18.72 -1.81 -8.39
C SER A 218 17.62 -2.80 -8.76
N ILE A 219 16.55 -2.37 -9.46
CA ILE A 219 15.48 -3.27 -9.96
C ILE A 219 16.04 -4.35 -10.88
N LEU A 220 17.03 -4.01 -11.71
CA LEU A 220 17.64 -4.93 -12.66
C LEU A 220 18.89 -5.62 -12.12
N SER A 221 19.21 -5.49 -10.83
CA SER A 221 20.38 -6.14 -10.25
C SER A 221 20.33 -7.65 -10.43
N ALA A 222 21.45 -8.21 -10.93
CA ALA A 222 21.60 -9.67 -11.08
C ALA A 222 21.82 -10.37 -9.75
N ARG A 223 22.34 -9.66 -8.75
CA ARG A 223 22.61 -10.18 -7.40
C ARG A 223 21.76 -9.42 -6.39
N VAL A 224 20.85 -10.14 -5.75
CA VAL A 224 19.95 -9.64 -4.71
C VAL A 224 19.95 -10.61 -3.54
N ALA A 225 19.81 -10.11 -2.32
CA ALA A 225 19.59 -10.96 -1.16
C ALA A 225 18.09 -11.26 -1.02
N LEU A 226 17.75 -12.54 -0.94
CA LEU A 226 16.38 -13.00 -0.78
C LEU A 226 16.26 -13.80 0.51
N GLU A 227 15.13 -13.63 1.19
CA GLU A 227 14.73 -14.48 2.32
C GLU A 227 13.37 -15.13 2.03
N PRO A 228 13.15 -16.38 2.46
CA PRO A 228 11.84 -17.00 2.36
C PRO A 228 10.84 -16.22 3.21
N TRP A 229 9.63 -16.03 2.69
CA TRP A 229 8.52 -15.52 3.49
C TRP A 229 8.09 -16.60 4.48
N LEU A 230 8.09 -16.25 5.75
CA LEU A 230 7.56 -17.09 6.82
C LEU A 230 6.43 -16.31 7.51
N ASP A 231 5.24 -16.88 7.54
CA ASP A 231 4.14 -16.32 8.30
C ASP A 231 4.53 -16.23 9.77
N ALA A 232 4.08 -15.18 10.44
CA ALA A 232 4.37 -14.91 11.85
C ALA A 232 5.87 -14.83 12.23
N LYS A 233 6.78 -14.50 11.31
CA LYS A 233 8.17 -14.18 11.67
C LYS A 233 8.17 -12.95 12.58
N PRO A 234 8.64 -13.05 13.85
CA PRO A 234 8.70 -11.90 14.75
C PRO A 234 9.66 -10.86 14.17
N ALA A 235 9.35 -9.58 14.38
CA ALA A 235 10.27 -8.52 14.00
C ALA A 235 11.55 -8.63 14.83
N PRO A 236 12.73 -8.50 14.23
CA PRO A 236 14.02 -8.70 14.93
C PRO A 236 14.20 -7.82 16.19
N TRP A 237 13.60 -6.63 16.23
CA TRP A 237 13.69 -5.71 17.40
C TRP A 237 12.79 -6.12 18.56
N LEU A 238 11.78 -6.99 18.37
CA LEU A 238 11.00 -7.54 19.49
C LEU A 238 11.79 -8.56 20.30
N ALA A 239 12.88 -9.10 19.76
CA ALA A 239 13.78 -10.00 20.46
C ALA A 239 14.74 -9.27 21.43
N GLY A 240 14.78 -7.94 21.43
CA GLY A 240 15.73 -7.14 22.20
C GLY A 240 15.14 -6.27 23.32
N SER A 241 13.83 -6.31 23.57
CA SER A 241 13.19 -5.46 24.61
C SER A 241 12.84 -6.19 25.90
N GLY A 242 13.54 -7.29 26.18
CA GLY A 242 13.37 -8.02 27.43
C GLY A 242 14.70 -8.31 28.09
N GLU A 243 15.43 -7.26 28.52
CA GLU A 243 16.41 -7.30 29.63
C GLU A 243 17.06 -5.92 29.73
N GLY A 244 16.69 -5.20 30.82
CA GLY A 244 17.29 -3.94 31.17
C GLY A 244 16.54 -3.31 32.34
#